data_cf25ab6aaed8754e3d72ff86d998af80
#
_entry.id   cf25ab6aaed8754e3d72ff86d998af80
#
_cell.length_a   1.000
_cell.length_b   1.000
_cell.length_c   1.000
_cell.angle_alpha   90.00
_cell.angle_beta   90.00
_cell.angle_gamma   90.00
#
_symmetry.space_group_name_H-M   'P 1'
#
loop_
_entity.id
_entity.type
_entity.pdbx_description
1 polymer ?
#
loop_
_entity_poly.entity_id
_entity_poly.type
_entity_poly.pdbx_seq_one_letter_code
_entity_poly.pdbx_strand_id
1 'polypeptide(L)'
;KPDGEPFVERTVKLLALASVWAYWSAGVAGLLLYVLFQLPITAYHALAVYVPLLIIAFKRDRNARYDRYKRFILRILFDAPLIITAGTLRYLCGWHLFTPFASIIDDEVVQGTLPFACDVEELANEPYNVGAVVNMCSEWDGPLQAYERYGIQQLRLPFQDTTAPHETALRRGAAFMKERLENMPAGKRIYVHCKGGIARASTMSLAHYIINRGEDPYEAVDKLKAKRSVVLRSAAEYEGVRAIARDPEGTNHCE
;
A
#
# COMPACT_ATOMS: atom_id res chain seq x y z
N LYS A 1 -0.08 6.73 25.37
CA LYS A 1 0.77 5.52 25.15
C LYS A 1 0.30 4.98 23.82
N PRO A 2 1.16 4.67 22.82
CA PRO A 2 0.73 3.91 21.69
C PRO A 2 0.35 2.53 22.23
N ASP A 3 -0.87 2.12 22.02
CA ASP A 3 -1.36 0.80 22.40
C ASP A 3 -0.57 -0.22 21.58
N GLY A 4 0.49 -0.75 22.22
CA GLY A 4 1.35 -1.74 21.61
C GLY A 4 0.53 -3.01 21.39
N GLU A 5 0.55 -3.49 20.18
CA GLU A 5 -0.03 -4.78 19.82
C GLU A 5 0.43 -5.87 20.81
N PRO A 6 -0.48 -6.69 21.35
CA PRO A 6 -0.11 -7.75 22.30
C PRO A 6 1.01 -8.62 21.74
N PHE A 7 2.03 -8.92 22.54
CA PHE A 7 3.19 -9.71 22.11
C PHE A 7 2.78 -11.03 21.43
N VAL A 8 1.76 -11.70 21.97
CA VAL A 8 1.24 -12.97 21.41
C VAL A 8 0.68 -12.76 20.01
N GLU A 9 -0.12 -11.70 19.79
CA GLU A 9 -0.71 -11.39 18.49
C GLU A 9 0.39 -11.09 17.46
N ARG A 10 1.37 -10.28 17.81
CA ARG A 10 2.53 -9.97 16.95
C ARG A 10 3.32 -11.23 16.59
N THR A 11 3.56 -12.11 17.57
CA THR A 11 4.31 -13.35 17.35
C THR A 11 3.53 -14.30 16.43
N VAL A 12 2.23 -14.47 16.65
CA VAL A 12 1.37 -15.30 15.80
C VAL A 12 1.31 -14.77 14.37
N LYS A 13 1.20 -13.45 14.18
CA LYS A 13 1.25 -12.84 12.84
C LYS A 13 2.56 -13.10 12.12
N LEU A 14 3.70 -12.97 12.81
CA LEU A 14 5.02 -13.24 12.23
C LEU A 14 5.18 -14.72 11.86
N LEU A 15 4.74 -15.63 12.73
CA LEU A 15 4.80 -17.08 12.46
C LEU A 15 3.86 -17.47 11.32
N ALA A 16 2.63 -16.94 11.29
CA ALA A 16 1.69 -17.16 10.20
C ALA A 16 2.26 -16.66 8.86
N LEU A 17 2.84 -15.45 8.85
CA LEU A 17 3.50 -14.89 7.69
C LEU A 17 4.65 -15.77 7.19
N ALA A 18 5.54 -16.15 8.08
CA ALA A 18 6.69 -17.01 7.76
C ALA A 18 6.24 -18.38 7.24
N SER A 19 5.24 -18.98 7.88
CA SER A 19 4.72 -20.31 7.50
C SER A 19 4.03 -20.30 6.16
N VAL A 20 3.14 -19.33 5.90
CA VAL A 20 2.45 -19.20 4.61
C VAL A 20 3.45 -18.88 3.50
N TRP A 21 4.44 -18.03 3.77
CA TRP A 21 5.50 -17.70 2.85
C TRP A 21 6.34 -18.93 2.50
N ALA A 22 6.80 -19.68 3.51
CA ALA A 22 7.59 -20.88 3.29
C ALA A 22 6.79 -21.97 2.54
N TYR A 23 5.53 -22.18 2.92
CA TYR A 23 4.68 -23.19 2.31
C TYR A 23 4.29 -22.83 0.87
N TRP A 24 3.87 -21.58 0.64
CA TRP A 24 3.47 -21.11 -0.69
C TRP A 24 4.67 -21.08 -1.65
N SER A 25 5.79 -20.54 -1.22
CA SER A 25 6.99 -20.46 -2.05
C SER A 25 7.57 -21.85 -2.36
N ALA A 26 7.63 -22.75 -1.40
CA ALA A 26 8.04 -24.13 -1.61
C ALA A 26 7.07 -24.87 -2.51
N GLY A 27 5.76 -24.69 -2.32
CA GLY A 27 4.72 -25.31 -3.13
C GLY A 27 4.73 -24.84 -4.57
N VAL A 28 4.79 -23.54 -4.83
CA VAL A 28 4.82 -22.98 -6.19
C VAL A 28 6.12 -23.33 -6.90
N ALA A 29 7.27 -23.17 -6.25
CA ALA A 29 8.56 -23.55 -6.82
C ALA A 29 8.63 -25.08 -7.07
N GLY A 30 8.15 -25.87 -6.12
CA GLY A 30 8.08 -27.32 -6.23
C GLY A 30 7.19 -27.79 -7.38
N LEU A 31 6.00 -27.20 -7.53
CA LEU A 31 5.08 -27.50 -8.61
C LEU A 31 5.67 -27.13 -9.97
N LEU A 32 6.26 -25.93 -10.08
CA LEU A 32 6.91 -25.49 -11.33
C LEU A 32 8.04 -26.41 -11.75
N LEU A 33 8.90 -26.81 -10.81
CA LEU A 33 10.01 -27.70 -11.10
C LEU A 33 9.53 -29.13 -11.38
N TYR A 34 8.52 -29.61 -10.64
CA TYR A 34 7.89 -30.91 -10.92
C TYR A 34 7.31 -30.97 -12.34
N VAL A 35 6.55 -29.93 -12.73
CA VAL A 35 5.96 -29.85 -14.07
C VAL A 35 7.04 -29.74 -15.16
N LEU A 36 8.12 -29.00 -14.91
CA LEU A 36 9.18 -28.78 -15.91
C LEU A 36 10.14 -29.96 -16.03
N PHE A 37 10.44 -30.64 -14.93
CA PHE A 37 11.52 -31.62 -14.87
C PHE A 37 11.09 -33.02 -14.38
N GLN A 38 9.85 -33.19 -13.93
CA GLN A 38 9.33 -34.43 -13.35
C GLN A 38 10.23 -35.01 -12.24
N LEU A 39 10.89 -34.14 -11.49
CA LEU A 39 11.82 -34.51 -10.42
C LEU A 39 11.14 -34.43 -9.05
N PRO A 40 11.40 -35.39 -8.15
CA PRO A 40 11.00 -35.28 -6.75
C PRO A 40 11.76 -34.15 -6.07
N ILE A 41 11.06 -33.09 -5.67
CA ILE A 41 11.68 -31.89 -5.14
C ILE A 41 11.42 -31.77 -3.65
N THR A 42 12.50 -31.67 -2.88
CA THR A 42 12.45 -31.35 -1.46
C THR A 42 12.25 -29.84 -1.26
N ALA A 43 11.70 -29.46 -0.10
CA ALA A 43 11.55 -28.04 0.28
C ALA A 43 12.87 -27.26 0.19
N TYR A 44 14.02 -27.93 0.38
CA TYR A 44 15.34 -27.33 0.28
C TYR A 44 15.68 -26.91 -1.17
N HIS A 45 15.36 -27.77 -2.15
CA HIS A 45 15.57 -27.43 -3.57
C HIS A 45 14.64 -26.31 -4.01
N ALA A 46 13.39 -26.28 -3.53
CA ALA A 46 12.45 -25.19 -3.79
C ALA A 46 12.98 -23.85 -3.25
N LEU A 47 13.54 -23.81 -2.05
CA LEU A 47 14.18 -22.65 -1.48
C LEU A 47 15.42 -22.18 -2.28
N ALA A 48 16.23 -23.10 -2.76
CA ALA A 48 17.41 -22.80 -3.58
C ALA A 48 17.06 -22.14 -4.93
N VAL A 49 15.87 -22.39 -5.46
CA VAL A 49 15.37 -21.69 -6.66
C VAL A 49 14.67 -20.39 -6.30
N TYR A 50 13.91 -20.39 -5.21
CA TYR A 50 13.11 -19.25 -4.80
C TYR A 50 13.95 -18.02 -4.38
N VAL A 51 15.02 -18.25 -3.59
CA VAL A 51 15.91 -17.17 -3.14
C VAL A 51 16.58 -16.41 -4.29
N PRO A 52 17.19 -17.07 -5.29
CA PRO A 52 17.71 -16.39 -6.49
C PRO A 52 16.63 -15.63 -7.27
N LEU A 53 15.43 -16.19 -7.42
CA LEU A 53 14.32 -15.50 -8.08
C LEU A 53 13.91 -14.22 -7.35
N LEU A 54 13.88 -14.24 -6.01
CA LEU A 54 13.67 -13.04 -5.21
C LEU A 54 14.79 -12.02 -5.42
N ILE A 55 16.06 -12.45 -5.38
CA ILE A 55 17.19 -11.56 -5.60
C ILE A 55 17.10 -10.90 -6.99
N ILE A 56 16.77 -11.67 -8.03
CA ILE A 56 16.56 -11.14 -9.38
C ILE A 56 15.37 -10.18 -9.41
N ALA A 57 14.27 -10.50 -8.75
CA ALA A 57 13.08 -9.67 -8.68
C ALA A 57 13.31 -8.34 -7.98
N PHE A 58 14.13 -8.31 -6.92
CA PHE A 58 14.46 -7.10 -6.17
C PHE A 58 15.67 -6.34 -6.72
N LYS A 59 16.46 -6.95 -7.63
CA LYS A 59 17.58 -6.24 -8.24
C LYS A 59 17.08 -5.09 -9.12
N ARG A 60 17.54 -3.88 -8.82
CA ARG A 60 17.18 -2.67 -9.57
C ARG A 60 17.80 -2.73 -10.98
N ASP A 61 17.00 -3.01 -11.98
CA ASP A 61 17.43 -3.03 -13.38
C ASP A 61 16.74 -1.90 -14.16
N ARG A 62 17.49 -1.26 -15.08
CA ARG A 62 17.02 -0.13 -15.90
C ARG A 62 16.42 -0.58 -17.23
N ASN A 63 16.26 -1.88 -17.46
CA ASN A 63 15.82 -2.41 -18.75
C ASN A 63 14.32 -2.71 -18.76
N ALA A 64 13.52 -1.93 -19.47
CA ALA A 64 12.06 -2.02 -19.55
C ALA A 64 11.50 -3.40 -19.99
N ARG A 65 12.29 -4.20 -20.72
CA ARG A 65 11.87 -5.54 -21.18
C ARG A 65 11.86 -6.55 -20.02
N TYR A 66 12.77 -6.42 -19.08
CA TYR A 66 12.84 -7.23 -17.86
C TYR A 66 11.76 -6.86 -16.84
N ASP A 67 11.26 -5.63 -16.89
CA ASP A 67 10.28 -5.09 -15.94
C ASP A 67 8.95 -5.84 -15.94
N ARG A 68 8.50 -6.38 -17.08
CA ARG A 68 7.23 -7.13 -17.17
C ARG A 68 7.31 -8.49 -16.45
N TYR A 69 8.39 -9.24 -16.67
CA TYR A 69 8.61 -10.53 -15.99
C TYR A 69 8.88 -10.34 -14.50
N LYS A 70 9.64 -9.33 -14.15
CA LYS A 70 9.92 -8.95 -12.78
C LYS A 70 8.65 -8.60 -12.01
N ARG A 71 7.76 -7.80 -12.59
CA ARG A 71 6.45 -7.48 -12.01
C ARG A 71 5.58 -8.72 -11.81
N PHE A 72 5.56 -9.62 -12.79
CA PHE A 72 4.82 -10.88 -12.72
C PHE A 72 5.33 -11.77 -11.58
N ILE A 73 6.65 -11.94 -11.49
CA ILE A 73 7.29 -12.73 -10.42
C ILE A 73 6.99 -12.13 -9.04
N LEU A 74 7.18 -10.82 -8.88
CA LEU A 74 6.87 -10.15 -7.61
C LEU A 74 5.39 -10.29 -7.23
N ARG A 75 4.49 -10.19 -8.20
CA ARG A 75 3.05 -10.33 -7.93
C ARG A 75 2.70 -11.73 -7.42
N ILE A 76 3.26 -12.78 -8.01
CA ILE A 76 2.95 -14.16 -7.61
C ILE A 76 3.69 -14.56 -6.34
N LEU A 77 4.99 -14.27 -6.24
CA LEU A 77 5.81 -14.77 -5.15
C LEU A 77 5.77 -13.88 -3.89
N PHE A 78 5.38 -12.63 -4.04
CA PHE A 78 5.39 -11.68 -2.93
C PHE A 78 4.01 -11.09 -2.62
N ASP A 79 3.36 -10.46 -3.58
CA ASP A 79 2.13 -9.72 -3.29
C ASP A 79 0.95 -10.65 -3.01
N ALA A 80 0.74 -11.69 -3.82
CA ALA A 80 -0.38 -12.61 -3.65
C ALA A 80 -0.33 -13.36 -2.30
N PRO A 81 0.80 -14.00 -1.89
CA PRO A 81 0.89 -14.63 -0.59
C PRO A 81 0.64 -13.66 0.57
N LEU A 82 1.15 -12.44 0.46
CA LEU A 82 0.98 -11.43 1.49
C LEU A 82 -0.50 -11.00 1.64
N ILE A 83 -1.19 -10.77 0.51
CA ILE A 83 -2.61 -10.40 0.51
C ILE A 83 -3.47 -11.56 1.03
N ILE A 84 -3.18 -12.80 0.61
CA ILE A 84 -3.88 -14.00 1.09
C ILE A 84 -3.69 -14.13 2.61
N THR A 85 -2.46 -13.99 3.10
CA THR A 85 -2.17 -14.06 4.54
C THR A 85 -2.90 -12.96 5.31
N ALA A 86 -2.85 -11.72 4.81
CA ALA A 86 -3.55 -10.59 5.43
C ALA A 86 -5.07 -10.82 5.47
N GLY A 87 -5.66 -11.31 4.38
CA GLY A 87 -7.07 -11.66 4.31
C GLY A 87 -7.43 -12.80 5.27
N THR A 88 -6.64 -13.86 5.29
CA THR A 88 -6.86 -15.00 6.19
C THR A 88 -6.86 -14.55 7.65
N LEU A 89 -5.87 -13.79 8.08
CA LEU A 89 -5.80 -13.27 9.44
C LEU A 89 -6.98 -12.35 9.75
N ARG A 90 -7.37 -11.50 8.82
CA ARG A 90 -8.48 -10.57 9.02
C ARG A 90 -9.83 -11.28 9.12
N TYR A 91 -10.12 -12.21 8.20
CA TYR A 91 -11.41 -12.90 8.18
C TYR A 91 -11.55 -13.98 9.27
N LEU A 92 -10.48 -14.70 9.61
CA LEU A 92 -10.52 -15.79 10.59
C LEU A 92 -10.28 -15.32 12.03
N CYS A 93 -9.35 -14.38 12.22
CA CYS A 93 -8.91 -13.95 13.55
C CYS A 93 -9.36 -12.53 13.91
N GLY A 94 -9.90 -11.77 12.97
CA GLY A 94 -10.21 -10.35 13.16
C GLY A 94 -8.95 -9.44 13.19
N TRP A 95 -7.77 -9.97 12.90
CA TRP A 95 -6.51 -9.26 13.03
C TRP A 95 -6.05 -8.64 11.71
N HIS A 96 -5.52 -7.43 11.79
CA HIS A 96 -4.81 -6.81 10.67
C HIS A 96 -3.34 -7.23 10.68
N LEU A 97 -2.83 -7.66 9.51
CA LEU A 97 -1.43 -8.04 9.35
C LEU A 97 -0.49 -6.85 9.60
N PHE A 98 -0.87 -5.68 9.09
CA PHE A 98 -0.13 -4.43 9.31
C PHE A 98 -0.87 -3.55 10.30
N THR A 99 -0.20 -3.10 11.34
CA THR A 99 -0.77 -2.27 12.40
C THR A 99 0.03 -0.99 12.59
N PRO A 100 -0.66 0.11 12.89
CA PRO A 100 -2.12 0.24 12.94
C PRO A 100 -2.75 0.10 11.55
N PHE A 101 -3.96 -0.47 11.47
CA PHE A 101 -4.70 -0.61 10.21
C PHE A 101 -4.92 0.74 9.54
N ALA A 102 -5.52 1.66 10.25
CA ALA A 102 -5.74 3.03 9.82
C ALA A 102 -5.33 4.01 10.91
N SER A 103 -4.89 5.19 10.51
CA SER A 103 -4.52 6.29 11.40
C SER A 103 -5.17 7.57 10.91
N ILE A 104 -5.92 8.25 11.77
CA ILE A 104 -6.43 9.59 11.49
C ILE A 104 -5.26 10.54 11.55
N ILE A 105 -4.93 11.15 10.43
CA ILE A 105 -3.84 12.13 10.34
C ILE A 105 -4.35 13.50 10.78
N ASP A 106 -5.49 13.90 10.22
CA ASP A 106 -6.20 15.12 10.56
C ASP A 106 -7.69 15.04 10.17
N ASP A 107 -8.36 16.18 10.06
CA ASP A 107 -9.79 16.26 9.73
C ASP A 107 -10.10 15.88 8.26
N GLU A 108 -9.12 15.80 7.38
CA GLU A 108 -9.29 15.49 5.97
C GLU A 108 -8.76 14.11 5.58
N VAL A 109 -7.70 13.63 6.25
CA VAL A 109 -6.94 12.46 5.82
C VAL A 109 -6.91 11.37 6.88
N VAL A 110 -7.27 10.17 6.46
CA VAL A 110 -6.99 8.90 7.15
C VAL A 110 -6.00 8.12 6.28
N GLN A 111 -4.87 7.69 6.84
CA GLN A 111 -3.89 6.90 6.10
C GLN A 111 -3.79 5.47 6.67
N GLY A 112 -3.71 4.48 5.77
CA GLY A 112 -3.66 3.09 6.25
C GLY A 112 -3.22 2.05 5.26
N THR A 113 -3.50 0.79 5.63
CA THR A 113 -3.15 -0.40 4.88
C THR A 113 -4.25 -0.75 3.88
N LEU A 114 -4.04 -1.76 3.03
CA LEU A 114 -5.09 -2.23 2.12
C LEU A 114 -6.30 -2.74 2.93
N PRO A 115 -7.54 -2.29 2.61
CA PRO A 115 -8.74 -2.73 3.30
C PRO A 115 -9.37 -3.93 2.59
N PHE A 116 -10.01 -4.81 3.37
CA PHE A 116 -10.89 -5.87 2.88
C PHE A 116 -12.36 -5.42 2.97
N ALA A 117 -13.28 -6.20 2.43
CA ALA A 117 -14.71 -5.86 2.45
C ALA A 117 -15.26 -5.72 3.87
N CYS A 118 -14.76 -6.51 4.82
CA CYS A 118 -15.14 -6.43 6.24
C CYS A 118 -14.62 -5.18 6.97
N ASP A 119 -13.69 -4.44 6.37
CA ASP A 119 -13.13 -3.23 6.99
C ASP A 119 -13.88 -1.96 6.57
N VAL A 120 -14.69 -2.06 5.50
CA VAL A 120 -15.33 -0.88 4.91
C VAL A 120 -16.36 -0.26 5.82
N GLU A 121 -17.07 -1.06 6.59
CA GLU A 121 -18.03 -0.56 7.58
C GLU A 121 -17.33 0.27 8.67
N GLU A 122 -16.21 -0.21 9.18
CA GLU A 122 -15.39 0.51 10.15
C GLU A 122 -14.86 1.82 9.57
N LEU A 123 -14.37 1.80 8.31
CA LEU A 123 -13.89 3.00 7.64
C LEU A 123 -15.02 4.02 7.36
N ALA A 124 -16.21 3.57 7.01
CA ALA A 124 -17.34 4.44 6.65
C ALA A 124 -17.93 5.19 7.84
N ASN A 125 -17.76 4.65 9.04
CA ASN A 125 -18.33 5.16 10.29
C ASN A 125 -17.26 5.81 11.19
N GLU A 126 -17.69 6.40 12.31
CA GLU A 126 -16.77 6.90 13.31
C GLU A 126 -15.90 5.75 13.89
N PRO A 127 -14.63 6.00 14.19
CA PRO A 127 -13.99 7.33 14.21
C PRO A 127 -13.42 7.80 12.87
N TYR A 128 -13.39 6.96 11.82
CA TYR A 128 -12.72 7.29 10.55
C TYR A 128 -13.58 8.17 9.63
N ASN A 129 -14.86 7.90 9.54
CA ASN A 129 -15.85 8.65 8.76
C ASN A 129 -15.44 8.89 7.29
N VAL A 130 -14.95 7.84 6.62
CA VAL A 130 -14.42 7.90 5.25
C VAL A 130 -15.55 8.07 4.24
N GLY A 131 -15.39 8.99 3.28
CA GLY A 131 -16.30 9.21 2.16
C GLY A 131 -15.66 8.99 0.79
N ALA A 132 -14.32 8.99 0.72
CA ALA A 132 -13.60 8.68 -0.51
C ALA A 132 -12.28 7.94 -0.21
N VAL A 133 -11.73 7.24 -1.22
CA VAL A 133 -10.52 6.44 -1.10
C VAL A 133 -9.56 6.76 -2.24
N VAL A 134 -8.27 6.93 -1.90
CA VAL A 134 -7.18 6.89 -2.88
C VAL A 134 -6.38 5.61 -2.68
N ASN A 135 -6.50 4.70 -3.63
CA ASN A 135 -5.83 3.41 -3.65
C ASN A 135 -4.55 3.46 -4.48
N MET A 136 -3.40 3.32 -3.83
CA MET A 136 -2.07 3.37 -4.47
C MET A 136 -1.54 1.99 -4.88
N CYS A 137 -2.35 0.92 -4.78
CA CYS A 137 -1.93 -0.45 -5.08
C CYS A 137 -2.13 -0.82 -6.55
N SER A 138 -1.11 -1.38 -7.18
CA SER A 138 -1.27 -2.12 -8.44
C SER A 138 -1.76 -3.55 -8.22
N GLU A 139 -1.46 -4.10 -7.06
CA GLU A 139 -1.72 -5.48 -6.66
C GLU A 139 -3.11 -5.72 -6.06
N TRP A 140 -3.85 -4.65 -5.72
CA TRP A 140 -5.15 -4.72 -5.07
C TRP A 140 -6.12 -3.69 -5.64
N ASP A 141 -7.26 -4.15 -6.13
CA ASP A 141 -8.26 -3.28 -6.76
C ASP A 141 -9.15 -2.55 -5.74
N GLY A 142 -9.16 -3.02 -4.50
CA GLY A 142 -10.06 -2.57 -3.45
C GLY A 142 -11.37 -3.37 -3.38
N PRO A 143 -12.09 -3.30 -2.27
CA PRO A 143 -13.38 -3.96 -2.08
C PRO A 143 -14.53 -3.12 -2.69
N LEU A 144 -14.56 -3.00 -4.03
CA LEU A 144 -15.41 -2.06 -4.77
C LEU A 144 -16.90 -2.19 -4.43
N GLN A 145 -17.42 -3.43 -4.32
CA GLN A 145 -18.83 -3.65 -3.97
C GLN A 145 -19.16 -3.18 -2.54
N ALA A 146 -18.21 -3.29 -1.62
CA ALA A 146 -18.38 -2.77 -0.28
C ALA A 146 -18.34 -1.24 -0.27
N TYR A 147 -17.42 -0.62 -1.03
CA TYR A 147 -17.38 0.83 -1.20
C TYR A 147 -18.70 1.39 -1.75
N GLU A 148 -19.26 0.74 -2.77
CA GLU A 148 -20.55 1.13 -3.36
C GLU A 148 -21.68 1.13 -2.33
N ARG A 149 -21.77 0.10 -1.46
CA ARG A 149 -22.79 0.02 -0.40
C ARG A 149 -22.75 1.17 0.59
N TYR A 150 -21.57 1.71 0.84
CA TYR A 150 -21.35 2.84 1.77
C TYR A 150 -21.21 4.19 1.08
N GLY A 151 -21.43 4.26 -0.24
CA GLY A 151 -21.31 5.50 -1.02
C GLY A 151 -19.88 6.05 -1.09
N ILE A 152 -18.88 5.20 -0.88
CA ILE A 152 -17.45 5.59 -0.91
C ILE A 152 -16.96 5.54 -2.35
N GLN A 153 -16.42 6.65 -2.84
CA GLN A 153 -15.81 6.72 -4.15
C GLN A 153 -14.31 6.43 -4.10
N GLN A 154 -13.82 5.63 -5.04
CA GLN A 154 -12.39 5.30 -5.12
C GLN A 154 -11.75 5.90 -6.37
N LEU A 155 -10.60 6.60 -6.18
CA LEU A 155 -9.61 6.81 -7.21
C LEU A 155 -8.51 5.76 -7.05
N ARG A 156 -8.25 4.98 -8.11
CA ARG A 156 -7.13 4.05 -8.14
C ARG A 156 -5.97 4.63 -8.93
N LEU A 157 -4.79 4.67 -8.29
CA LEU A 157 -3.50 5.06 -8.86
C LEU A 157 -2.54 3.88 -8.70
N PRO A 158 -2.48 2.95 -9.67
CA PRO A 158 -1.83 1.65 -9.49
C PRO A 158 -0.31 1.75 -9.59
N PHE A 159 0.36 1.89 -8.47
CA PHE A 159 1.81 1.81 -8.35
C PHE A 159 2.24 0.46 -7.79
N GLN A 160 3.28 -0.12 -8.41
CA GLN A 160 3.89 -1.33 -7.89
C GLN A 160 4.53 -1.06 -6.53
N ASP A 161 4.53 -2.06 -5.66
CA ASP A 161 5.22 -1.96 -4.39
C ASP A 161 6.71 -1.65 -4.58
N THR A 162 7.29 -0.89 -3.68
CA THR A 162 8.68 -0.39 -3.74
C THR A 162 8.98 0.63 -4.85
N THR A 163 7.98 1.07 -5.62
CA THR A 163 8.15 2.16 -6.60
C THR A 163 7.62 3.48 -6.05
N ALA A 164 8.31 4.57 -6.38
CA ALA A 164 7.85 5.91 -6.05
C ALA A 164 6.81 6.38 -7.08
N PRO A 165 5.66 6.93 -6.64
CA PRO A 165 4.71 7.58 -7.53
C PRO A 165 5.35 8.78 -8.25
N HIS A 166 5.05 8.91 -9.54
CA HIS A 166 5.51 10.05 -10.34
C HIS A 166 4.59 11.26 -10.14
N GLU A 167 5.10 12.44 -10.45
CA GLU A 167 4.45 13.73 -10.28
C GLU A 167 3.02 13.78 -10.83
N THR A 168 2.80 13.38 -12.09
CA THR A 168 1.49 13.44 -12.75
C THR A 168 0.41 12.66 -11.97
N ALA A 169 0.76 11.51 -11.43
CA ALA A 169 -0.18 10.73 -10.64
C ALA A 169 -0.46 11.39 -9.28
N LEU A 170 0.55 11.98 -8.66
CA LEU A 170 0.41 12.70 -7.40
C LEU A 170 -0.51 13.93 -7.58
N ARG A 171 -0.33 14.71 -8.65
CA ARG A 171 -1.20 15.83 -9.00
C ARG A 171 -2.65 15.38 -9.24
N ARG A 172 -2.84 14.29 -9.99
CA ARG A 172 -4.18 13.71 -10.23
C ARG A 172 -4.83 13.27 -8.93
N GLY A 173 -4.07 12.66 -8.03
CA GLY A 173 -4.57 12.27 -6.71
C GLY A 173 -4.94 13.46 -5.84
N ALA A 174 -4.08 14.49 -5.78
CA ALA A 174 -4.34 15.72 -5.02
C ALA A 174 -5.58 16.47 -5.54
N ALA A 175 -5.77 16.54 -6.87
CA ALA A 175 -6.95 17.13 -7.48
C ALA A 175 -8.23 16.36 -7.11
N PHE A 176 -8.20 15.02 -7.15
CA PHE A 176 -9.32 14.19 -6.70
C PHE A 176 -9.62 14.43 -5.20
N MET A 177 -8.59 14.46 -4.37
CA MET A 177 -8.78 14.69 -2.94
C MET A 177 -9.43 16.05 -2.67
N LYS A 178 -8.97 17.11 -3.35
CA LYS A 178 -9.56 18.45 -3.24
C LYS A 178 -11.04 18.42 -3.67
N GLU A 179 -11.33 17.91 -4.86
CA GLU A 179 -12.69 17.82 -5.39
C GLU A 179 -13.62 17.05 -4.42
N ARG A 180 -13.14 15.94 -3.85
CA ARG A 180 -13.97 15.16 -2.93
C ARG A 180 -14.23 15.89 -1.62
N LEU A 181 -13.22 16.53 -1.03
CA LEU A 181 -13.37 17.31 0.20
C LEU A 181 -14.36 18.47 0.05
N GLU A 182 -14.36 19.11 -1.13
CA GLU A 182 -15.30 20.20 -1.43
C GLU A 182 -16.75 19.71 -1.65
N ASN A 183 -16.95 18.47 -2.13
CA ASN A 183 -18.26 17.95 -2.53
C ASN A 183 -18.84 16.86 -1.59
N MET A 184 -18.06 16.37 -0.63
CA MET A 184 -18.57 15.43 0.37
C MET A 184 -19.26 16.16 1.53
N PRO A 185 -20.16 15.48 2.27
CA PRO A 185 -20.71 16.01 3.52
C PRO A 185 -19.60 16.41 4.50
N ALA A 186 -19.84 17.49 5.26
CA ALA A 186 -18.89 17.96 6.27
C ALA A 186 -18.49 16.84 7.25
N GLY A 187 -17.22 16.81 7.61
CA GLY A 187 -16.65 15.81 8.52
C GLY A 187 -16.28 14.49 7.87
N LYS A 188 -16.56 14.28 6.57
CA LYS A 188 -16.06 13.12 5.84
C LYS A 188 -14.59 13.29 5.51
N ARG A 189 -13.85 12.17 5.58
CA ARG A 189 -12.39 12.09 5.32
C ARG A 189 -12.08 11.26 4.10
N ILE A 190 -10.86 11.41 3.61
CA ILE A 190 -10.33 10.59 2.52
C ILE A 190 -9.36 9.56 3.08
N TYR A 191 -9.61 8.29 2.76
CA TYR A 191 -8.71 7.18 3.10
C TYR A 191 -7.66 7.01 2.04
N VAL A 192 -6.41 7.28 2.38
CA VAL A 192 -5.25 7.08 1.49
C VAL A 192 -4.53 5.81 1.89
N HIS A 193 -4.48 4.82 1.00
CA HIS A 193 -3.84 3.56 1.34
C HIS A 193 -2.93 3.00 0.25
N CYS A 194 -2.01 2.18 0.69
CA CYS A 194 -1.31 1.22 -0.14
C CYS A 194 -1.33 -0.14 0.56
N LYS A 195 -0.38 -1.05 0.30
CA LYS A 195 -0.35 -2.34 0.97
C LYS A 195 -0.11 -2.22 2.48
N GLY A 196 0.95 -1.52 2.89
CA GLY A 196 1.30 -1.34 4.31
C GLY A 196 1.00 0.06 4.86
N GLY A 197 0.54 1.01 4.03
CA GLY A 197 0.33 2.39 4.45
C GLY A 197 1.62 3.13 4.86
N ILE A 198 2.77 2.80 4.23
CA ILE A 198 4.10 3.24 4.66
C ILE A 198 4.70 4.25 3.68
N ALA A 199 4.88 3.88 2.39
CA ALA A 199 5.60 4.70 1.42
C ALA A 199 4.66 5.32 0.38
N ARG A 200 4.03 4.52 -0.50
CA ARG A 200 3.16 5.00 -1.59
C ARG A 200 1.99 5.86 -1.06
N ALA A 201 1.34 5.42 0.02
CA ALA A 201 0.27 6.18 0.65
C ALA A 201 0.79 7.51 1.21
N SER A 202 1.97 7.50 1.84
CA SER A 202 2.56 8.74 2.38
C SER A 202 2.89 9.75 1.31
N THR A 203 3.42 9.32 0.15
CA THR A 203 3.67 10.26 -0.97
C THR A 203 2.40 10.90 -1.49
N MET A 204 1.27 10.16 -1.46
CA MET A 204 -0.02 10.71 -1.88
C MET A 204 -0.58 11.69 -0.86
N SER A 205 -0.48 11.36 0.44
CA SER A 205 -0.87 12.31 1.50
C SER A 205 -0.01 13.58 1.47
N LEU A 206 1.31 13.44 1.24
CA LEU A 206 2.22 14.58 1.06
C LEU A 206 1.81 15.44 -0.14
N ALA A 207 1.45 14.82 -1.26
CA ALA A 207 1.00 15.57 -2.44
C ALA A 207 -0.23 16.43 -2.16
N HIS A 208 -1.18 15.91 -1.39
CA HIS A 208 -2.34 16.68 -0.94
C HIS A 208 -1.92 17.88 -0.08
N TYR A 209 -1.06 17.67 0.91
CA TYR A 209 -0.62 18.77 1.79
C TYR A 209 0.19 19.82 1.06
N ILE A 210 1.08 19.43 0.16
CA ILE A 210 1.91 20.36 -0.62
C ILE A 210 1.05 21.14 -1.62
N ILE A 211 0.26 20.45 -2.45
CA ILE A 211 -0.47 21.07 -3.57
C ILE A 211 -1.70 21.83 -3.06
N ASN A 212 -2.50 21.23 -2.17
CA ASN A 212 -3.79 21.78 -1.79
C ASN A 212 -3.72 22.68 -0.57
N ARG A 213 -2.67 22.57 0.26
CA ARG A 213 -2.51 23.34 1.50
C ARG A 213 -1.25 24.19 1.55
N GLY A 214 -0.32 24.03 0.59
CA GLY A 214 0.94 24.80 0.57
C GLY A 214 1.89 24.43 1.72
N GLU A 215 1.75 23.25 2.34
CA GLU A 215 2.60 22.83 3.44
C GLU A 215 4.02 22.45 2.94
N ASP A 216 5.03 22.70 3.77
CA ASP A 216 6.39 22.22 3.52
C ASP A 216 6.45 20.69 3.53
N PRO A 217 7.15 20.03 2.58
CA PRO A 217 7.22 18.57 2.50
C PRO A 217 7.74 17.88 3.77
N TYR A 218 8.70 18.51 4.46
CA TYR A 218 9.31 17.91 5.66
C TYR A 218 8.41 18.10 6.89
N GLU A 219 7.74 19.24 7.01
CA GLU A 219 6.74 19.47 8.04
C GLU A 219 5.55 18.53 7.87
N ALA A 220 5.07 18.37 6.62
CA ALA A 220 3.99 17.46 6.28
C ALA A 220 4.34 15.99 6.59
N VAL A 221 5.55 15.53 6.27
CA VAL A 221 5.96 14.15 6.58
C VAL A 221 6.15 13.92 8.08
N ASP A 222 6.63 14.90 8.82
CA ASP A 222 6.77 14.81 10.27
C ASP A 222 5.39 14.76 10.95
N LYS A 223 4.40 15.52 10.46
CA LYS A 223 2.98 15.43 10.85
C LYS A 223 2.41 14.04 10.61
N LEU A 224 2.62 13.47 9.41
CA LEU A 224 2.21 12.09 9.09
C LEU A 224 2.84 11.08 10.06
N LYS A 225 4.15 11.19 10.29
CA LYS A 225 4.92 10.30 11.15
C LYS A 225 4.51 10.39 12.61
N ALA A 226 4.14 11.56 13.09
CA ALA A 226 3.63 11.76 14.45
C ALA A 226 2.33 10.97 14.71
N LYS A 227 1.48 10.83 13.69
CA LYS A 227 0.21 10.08 13.76
C LYS A 227 0.34 8.62 13.36
N ARG A 228 1.29 8.30 12.47
CA ARG A 228 1.56 6.96 11.95
C ARG A 228 3.07 6.71 11.93
N SER A 229 3.60 6.14 13.00
CA SER A 229 5.06 5.99 13.24
C SER A 229 5.81 5.18 12.16
N VAL A 230 5.12 4.32 11.41
CA VAL A 230 5.70 3.51 10.32
C VAL A 230 5.98 4.31 9.05
N VAL A 231 5.53 5.56 8.94
CA VAL A 231 5.81 6.44 7.79
C VAL A 231 7.31 6.69 7.67
N LEU A 232 7.83 6.56 6.44
CA LEU A 232 9.24 6.84 6.15
C LEU A 232 9.43 8.33 5.87
N ARG A 233 10.29 9.00 6.65
CA ARG A 233 10.62 10.41 6.43
C ARG A 233 11.21 10.67 5.04
N SER A 234 11.92 9.71 4.48
CA SER A 234 12.44 9.77 3.11
C SER A 234 11.35 9.86 2.02
N ALA A 235 10.07 9.69 2.36
CA ALA A 235 8.98 9.91 1.40
C ALA A 235 8.96 11.35 0.85
N ALA A 236 9.38 12.34 1.64
CA ALA A 236 9.55 13.72 1.20
C ALA A 236 10.66 13.91 0.13
N GLU A 237 11.58 12.96 0.05
CA GLU A 237 12.73 13.01 -0.87
C GLU A 237 12.48 12.32 -2.20
N TYR A 238 11.35 11.65 -2.38
CA TYR A 238 11.03 10.99 -3.65
C TYR A 238 10.86 12.01 -4.76
N GLU A 239 11.35 11.67 -5.95
CA GLU A 239 11.41 12.58 -7.10
C GLU A 239 10.07 13.23 -7.42
N GLY A 240 8.96 12.46 -7.42
CA GLY A 240 7.62 13.00 -7.64
C GLY A 240 7.19 14.02 -6.57
N VAL A 241 7.56 13.79 -5.30
CA VAL A 241 7.27 14.73 -4.20
C VAL A 241 8.10 16.01 -4.33
N ARG A 242 9.40 15.86 -4.65
CA ARG A 242 10.28 17.02 -4.90
C ARG A 242 9.82 17.85 -6.11
N ALA A 243 9.31 17.19 -7.15
CA ALA A 243 8.81 17.89 -8.33
C ALA A 243 7.60 18.75 -7.98
N ILE A 244 6.59 18.21 -7.29
CA ILE A 244 5.42 18.98 -6.86
C ILE A 244 5.78 20.06 -5.84
N ALA A 245 6.80 19.85 -5.00
CA ALA A 245 7.24 20.88 -4.05
C ALA A 245 7.93 22.08 -4.71
N ARG A 246 8.61 21.86 -5.85
CA ARG A 246 9.23 22.95 -6.63
C ARG A 246 8.20 23.75 -7.43
N ASP A 247 7.14 23.12 -7.86
CA ASP A 247 6.07 23.72 -8.66
C ASP A 247 4.70 23.18 -8.21
N PRO A 248 4.17 23.64 -7.06
CA PRO A 248 2.88 23.15 -6.57
C PRO A 248 1.73 23.41 -7.53
N GLU A 249 1.77 24.53 -8.26
CA GLU A 249 0.71 24.93 -9.21
C GLU A 249 0.78 24.23 -10.57
N GLY A 250 1.92 23.61 -10.92
CA GLY A 250 2.10 22.91 -12.20
C GLY A 250 2.25 23.85 -13.39
N THR A 251 2.82 25.03 -13.16
CA THR A 251 2.93 26.07 -14.18
C THR A 251 4.10 25.83 -15.16
N ASN A 252 5.07 25.00 -14.82
CA ASN A 252 6.30 24.78 -15.59
C ASN A 252 6.19 23.70 -16.69
N HIS A 253 5.00 23.16 -16.98
CA HIS A 253 4.80 22.13 -18.00
C HIS A 253 4.24 22.66 -19.33
N CYS A 254 4.29 23.96 -19.56
CA CYS A 254 3.84 24.60 -20.82
C CYS A 254 5.03 25.03 -21.69
N GLU A 255 6.03 24.14 -21.91
CA GLU A 255 7.02 24.31 -23.00
C GLU A 255 7.11 23.03 -23.84
#